data_3c220c4209bec404df279ad93da612bf
#
_entry.id   3c220c4209bec404df279ad93da612bf
#
_cell.length_a   1.000
_cell.length_b   1.000
_cell.length_c   1.000
_cell.angle_alpha   90.00
_cell.angle_beta   90.00
_cell.angle_gamma   90.00
#
_symmetry.space_group_name_H-M   'P 1'
#
loop_
_entity.id
_entity.type
_entity.pdbx_description
1 polymer ?
#
loop_
_entity_poly.entity_id
_entity_poly.type
_entity_poly.pdbx_seq_one_letter_code
_entity_poly.pdbx_strand_id
1 'polypeptide(L)'
;MTLSLPLPTLSGPLALLFPGQGVQRPGMGRDLDRLFPSARAALQRAEEVLQMPVRRLCFEGPAEELFRTENIQPCVVAVSYAAYQAFRERFGEVGVEVVAGHSLGEISACAASGAFSWEEALLLVRERGRLMAAAAETSPGRMLATVGLDEGQVQEIRAAAGSQGGIWMANLNSPNQFILSGEAAAISRAEEMANRAGARRVTVLEIPLAAHSPLMARAALALAEKVRQLPIRPPQIPLVANSSGLVLRSARSLRSELQGHLLRPVQWARTMAALQRLRVGTVVELGPGRVLASLAAKHMPGVSTWNADELLVEPELG
;
A
#
# COMPACT_ATOMS: atom_id res chain seq x y z
N MET A 1 -29.34 6.25 24.20
CA MET A 1 -28.47 5.28 24.91
C MET A 1 -27.73 4.50 23.83
N THR A 2 -26.55 4.93 23.49
CA THR A 2 -25.64 4.20 22.57
C THR A 2 -25.05 3.06 23.38
N LEU A 3 -25.49 1.83 23.10
CA LEU A 3 -24.81 0.63 23.57
C LEU A 3 -23.47 0.57 22.80
N SER A 4 -22.42 1.20 23.34
CA SER A 4 -21.08 1.00 22.82
C SER A 4 -20.70 -0.45 23.10
N LEU A 5 -20.60 -1.26 22.05
CA LEU A 5 -19.97 -2.57 22.17
C LEU A 5 -18.58 -2.40 22.77
N PRO A 6 -18.15 -3.32 23.66
CA PRO A 6 -16.81 -3.23 24.24
C PRO A 6 -15.78 -3.22 23.12
N LEU A 7 -14.79 -2.30 23.22
CA LEU A 7 -13.70 -2.24 22.26
C LEU A 7 -13.01 -3.60 22.18
N PRO A 8 -12.71 -4.08 20.95
CA PRO A 8 -11.94 -5.29 20.82
C PRO A 8 -10.59 -5.12 21.49
N THR A 9 -10.14 -6.14 22.21
CA THR A 9 -8.85 -6.12 22.88
C THR A 9 -7.75 -6.29 21.83
N LEU A 10 -6.92 -5.25 21.67
CA LEU A 10 -5.70 -5.33 20.85
C LEU A 10 -4.62 -6.01 21.72
N SER A 11 -4.42 -7.30 21.52
CA SER A 11 -3.52 -8.12 22.34
C SER A 11 -2.10 -8.21 21.76
N GLY A 12 -1.09 -8.13 22.63
CA GLY A 12 0.32 -8.22 22.25
C GLY A 12 0.86 -6.98 21.52
N PRO A 13 2.12 -7.03 21.03
CA PRO A 13 2.69 -5.95 20.25
C PRO A 13 1.88 -5.66 18.99
N LEU A 14 1.55 -4.38 18.76
CA LEU A 14 0.66 -3.90 17.70
C LEU A 14 1.44 -3.43 16.49
N ALA A 15 1.05 -3.88 15.30
CA ALA A 15 1.51 -3.33 14.03
C ALA A 15 0.37 -2.62 13.29
N LEU A 16 0.65 -1.41 12.79
CA LEU A 16 -0.24 -0.72 11.86
C LEU A 16 0.25 -0.92 10.44
N LEU A 17 -0.64 -1.38 9.56
CA LEU A 17 -0.36 -1.61 8.16
C LEU A 17 -1.14 -0.64 7.29
N PHE A 18 -0.51 -0.18 6.20
CA PHE A 18 -1.11 0.77 5.27
C PHE A 18 -1.15 0.16 3.86
N PRO A 19 -2.35 0.06 3.25
CA PRO A 19 -2.50 -0.55 1.94
C PRO A 19 -1.94 0.32 0.83
N GLY A 20 -1.63 -0.34 -0.30
CA GLY A 20 -1.25 0.29 -1.55
C GLY A 20 -2.43 0.49 -2.50
N GLN A 21 -2.09 0.77 -3.76
CA GLN A 21 -3.04 0.82 -4.87
C GLN A 21 -3.60 -0.60 -5.16
N GLY A 22 -4.85 -0.68 -5.59
CA GLY A 22 -5.55 -1.95 -5.89
C GLY A 22 -6.64 -2.31 -4.88
N VAL A 23 -6.81 -1.51 -3.81
CA VAL A 23 -7.82 -1.72 -2.76
C VAL A 23 -8.99 -0.74 -2.83
N GLN A 24 -8.90 0.20 -3.76
CA GLN A 24 -9.86 1.29 -3.90
C GLN A 24 -11.24 0.81 -4.40
N ARG A 25 -12.27 1.48 -3.92
CA ARG A 25 -13.64 1.31 -4.38
C ARG A 25 -14.43 2.62 -4.14
N PRO A 26 -15.42 2.94 -4.96
CA PRO A 26 -16.39 3.98 -4.60
C PRO A 26 -17.05 3.66 -3.25
N GLY A 27 -17.22 4.67 -2.42
CA GLY A 27 -17.71 4.54 -1.03
C GLY A 27 -16.60 4.45 0.03
N MET A 28 -15.33 4.23 -0.35
CA MET A 28 -14.24 4.12 0.63
C MET A 28 -14.09 5.39 1.49
N GLY A 29 -13.98 5.21 2.80
CA GLY A 29 -13.81 6.28 3.78
C GLY A 29 -15.08 7.05 4.15
N ARG A 30 -16.25 6.80 3.52
CA ARG A 30 -17.51 7.49 3.81
C ARG A 30 -17.97 7.29 5.25
N ASP A 31 -17.92 6.07 5.75
CA ASP A 31 -18.35 5.78 7.11
C ASP A 31 -17.38 6.34 8.15
N LEU A 32 -16.08 6.37 7.85
CA LEU A 32 -15.10 7.06 8.69
C LEU A 32 -15.41 8.57 8.78
N ASP A 33 -15.70 9.23 7.65
CA ASP A 33 -16.09 10.64 7.60
C ASP A 33 -17.38 10.90 8.41
N ARG A 34 -18.35 9.99 8.32
CA ARG A 34 -19.64 10.10 9.03
C ARG A 34 -19.49 9.94 10.53
N LEU A 35 -18.70 8.96 10.97
CA LEU A 35 -18.67 8.51 12.39
C LEU A 35 -17.61 9.21 13.23
N PHE A 36 -16.49 9.66 12.63
CA PHE A 36 -15.34 10.20 13.35
C PHE A 36 -15.04 11.65 12.95
N PRO A 37 -15.23 12.62 13.86
CA PRO A 37 -14.83 14.01 13.60
C PRO A 37 -13.38 14.17 13.17
N SER A 38 -12.45 13.38 13.74
CA SER A 38 -11.04 13.42 13.36
C SER A 38 -10.79 12.91 11.93
N ALA A 39 -11.50 11.88 11.48
CA ALA A 39 -11.42 11.37 10.11
C ALA A 39 -11.98 12.37 9.11
N ARG A 40 -13.11 13.02 9.44
CA ARG A 40 -13.70 14.10 8.64
C ARG A 40 -12.71 15.26 8.48
N ALA A 41 -12.11 15.71 9.58
CA ALA A 41 -11.10 16.76 9.54
C ALA A 41 -9.88 16.38 8.68
N ALA A 42 -9.44 15.12 8.76
CA ALA A 42 -8.34 14.61 7.95
C ALA A 42 -8.67 14.62 6.44
N LEU A 43 -9.88 14.21 6.05
CA LEU A 43 -10.31 14.25 4.65
C LEU A 43 -10.48 15.69 4.15
N GLN A 44 -11.04 16.58 4.95
CA GLN A 44 -11.11 18.01 4.64
C GLN A 44 -9.72 18.60 4.45
N ARG A 45 -8.80 18.28 5.37
CA ARG A 45 -7.41 18.72 5.26
C ARG A 45 -6.73 18.18 4.01
N ALA A 46 -7.01 16.93 3.61
CA ALA A 46 -6.52 16.38 2.36
C ALA A 46 -7.03 17.13 1.13
N GLU A 47 -8.31 17.51 1.09
CA GLU A 47 -8.88 18.35 0.02
C GLU A 47 -8.20 19.72 -0.07
N GLU A 48 -7.97 20.37 1.06
CA GLU A 48 -7.27 21.67 1.14
C GLU A 48 -5.84 21.59 0.62
N VAL A 49 -5.08 20.57 1.08
CA VAL A 49 -3.67 20.39 0.71
C VAL A 49 -3.52 20.01 -0.76
N LEU A 50 -4.37 19.11 -1.24
CA LEU A 50 -4.30 18.59 -2.59
C LEU A 50 -4.98 19.48 -3.62
N GLN A 51 -5.86 20.39 -3.20
CA GLN A 51 -6.76 21.14 -4.09
C GLN A 51 -7.51 20.20 -5.04
N MET A 52 -8.05 19.10 -4.47
CA MET A 52 -8.79 18.04 -5.17
C MET A 52 -10.08 17.69 -4.42
N PRO A 53 -11.15 17.31 -5.11
CA PRO A 53 -12.41 16.87 -4.46
C PRO A 53 -12.29 15.42 -3.96
N VAL A 54 -11.42 15.18 -2.96
CA VAL A 54 -11.08 13.85 -2.47
C VAL A 54 -12.31 13.07 -2.00
N ARG A 55 -13.18 13.71 -1.21
CA ARG A 55 -14.39 13.05 -0.69
C ARG A 55 -15.35 12.68 -1.81
N ARG A 56 -15.58 13.57 -2.78
CA ARG A 56 -16.41 13.26 -3.95
C ARG A 56 -15.85 12.05 -4.70
N LEU A 57 -14.55 12.05 -5.02
CA LEU A 57 -13.90 10.95 -5.73
C LEU A 57 -13.99 9.64 -4.96
N CYS A 58 -13.71 9.67 -3.65
CA CYS A 58 -13.75 8.47 -2.80
C CYS A 58 -15.17 7.94 -2.57
N PHE A 59 -16.15 8.82 -2.36
CA PHE A 59 -17.50 8.43 -1.94
C PHE A 59 -18.44 8.14 -3.11
N GLU A 60 -18.30 8.89 -4.19
CA GLU A 60 -19.26 8.89 -5.30
C GLU A 60 -18.64 8.41 -6.62
N GLY A 61 -17.33 8.58 -6.78
CA GLY A 61 -16.62 8.29 -8.03
C GLY A 61 -16.76 9.39 -9.06
N PRO A 62 -17.00 9.10 -10.35
CA PRO A 62 -17.15 7.76 -10.94
C PRO A 62 -15.87 6.91 -10.85
N ALA A 63 -16.02 5.58 -10.98
CA ALA A 63 -14.90 4.66 -10.84
C ALA A 63 -13.75 4.96 -11.83
N GLU A 64 -14.07 5.33 -13.05
CA GLU A 64 -13.09 5.66 -14.10
C GLU A 64 -12.24 6.88 -13.73
N GLU A 65 -12.83 7.87 -13.05
CA GLU A 65 -12.10 9.06 -12.58
C GLU A 65 -11.25 8.71 -11.36
N LEU A 66 -11.82 7.97 -10.41
CA LEU A 66 -11.12 7.53 -9.19
C LEU A 66 -9.90 6.65 -9.53
N PHE A 67 -10.02 5.73 -10.52
CA PHE A 67 -8.99 4.74 -10.81
C PHE A 67 -7.82 5.27 -11.64
N ARG A 68 -7.86 6.52 -12.10
CA ARG A 68 -6.68 7.14 -12.69
C ARG A 68 -5.55 7.21 -11.68
N THR A 69 -4.34 6.87 -12.10
CA THR A 69 -3.18 6.75 -11.21
C THR A 69 -2.89 8.04 -10.43
N GLU A 70 -3.09 9.19 -11.06
CA GLU A 70 -2.92 10.51 -10.45
C GLU A 70 -3.98 10.86 -9.39
N ASN A 71 -5.16 10.22 -9.44
CA ASN A 71 -6.26 10.43 -8.50
C ASN A 71 -6.25 9.38 -7.38
N ILE A 72 -6.04 8.11 -7.74
CA ILE A 72 -6.16 7.00 -6.80
C ILE A 72 -5.14 7.05 -5.68
N GLN A 73 -3.89 7.47 -5.99
CA GLN A 73 -2.83 7.49 -5.00
C GLN A 73 -3.11 8.49 -3.87
N PRO A 74 -3.40 9.77 -4.13
CA PRO A 74 -3.78 10.70 -3.08
C PRO A 74 -5.09 10.30 -2.37
N CYS A 75 -6.07 9.72 -3.08
CA CYS A 75 -7.32 9.24 -2.46
C CYS A 75 -7.09 8.11 -1.47
N VAL A 76 -6.30 7.09 -1.81
CA VAL A 76 -5.98 5.98 -0.90
C VAL A 76 -5.22 6.48 0.33
N VAL A 77 -4.25 7.39 0.15
CA VAL A 77 -3.50 7.95 1.29
C VAL A 77 -4.37 8.86 2.16
N ALA A 78 -5.29 9.63 1.58
CA ALA A 78 -6.24 10.43 2.34
C ALA A 78 -7.19 9.57 3.21
N VAL A 79 -7.69 8.44 2.65
CA VAL A 79 -8.50 7.49 3.42
C VAL A 79 -7.68 6.77 4.49
N SER A 80 -6.41 6.44 4.21
CA SER A 80 -5.48 5.90 5.22
C SER A 80 -5.21 6.90 6.34
N TYR A 81 -5.10 8.18 6.01
CA TYR A 81 -4.98 9.26 6.99
C TYR A 81 -6.25 9.37 7.86
N ALA A 82 -7.41 9.36 7.25
CA ALA A 82 -8.69 9.38 7.98
C ALA A 82 -8.82 8.16 8.91
N ALA A 83 -8.50 6.95 8.43
CA ALA A 83 -8.52 5.73 9.23
C ALA A 83 -7.53 5.79 10.41
N TYR A 84 -6.33 6.35 10.21
CA TYR A 84 -5.35 6.54 11.27
C TYR A 84 -5.85 7.54 12.34
N GLN A 85 -6.48 8.63 11.94
CA GLN A 85 -7.04 9.61 12.89
C GLN A 85 -8.23 9.03 13.65
N ALA A 86 -9.13 8.31 12.97
CA ALA A 86 -10.24 7.61 13.63
C ALA A 86 -9.73 6.54 14.62
N PHE A 87 -8.69 5.81 14.26
CA PHE A 87 -8.03 4.85 15.14
C PHE A 87 -7.50 5.54 16.41
N ARG A 88 -6.79 6.65 16.27
CA ARG A 88 -6.29 7.42 17.40
C ARG A 88 -7.41 8.03 18.25
N GLU A 89 -8.50 8.51 17.64
CA GLU A 89 -9.67 9.01 18.34
C GLU A 89 -10.33 7.90 19.18
N ARG A 90 -10.45 6.68 18.62
CA ARG A 90 -11.14 5.56 19.28
C ARG A 90 -10.31 4.88 20.37
N PHE A 91 -9.02 4.68 20.13
CA PHE A 91 -8.14 3.90 21.01
C PHE A 91 -7.17 4.75 21.84
N GLY A 92 -7.06 6.05 21.56
CA GLY A 92 -6.10 6.93 22.22
C GLY A 92 -4.65 6.60 21.87
N GLU A 93 -3.76 6.80 22.85
CA GLU A 93 -2.34 6.50 22.72
C GLU A 93 -2.06 5.03 23.07
N VAL A 94 -2.32 4.12 22.13
CA VAL A 94 -1.90 2.72 22.27
C VAL A 94 -0.48 2.54 21.81
N GLY A 95 0.27 1.66 22.47
CA GLY A 95 1.65 1.35 22.11
C GLY A 95 1.70 0.63 20.75
N VAL A 96 2.14 1.33 19.71
CA VAL A 96 2.40 0.75 18.40
C VAL A 96 3.86 0.35 18.31
N GLU A 97 4.13 -0.95 18.13
CA GLU A 97 5.48 -1.49 18.05
C GLU A 97 6.17 -1.15 16.72
N VAL A 98 5.39 -1.19 15.62
CA VAL A 98 5.94 -1.04 14.29
C VAL A 98 4.86 -0.63 13.28
N VAL A 99 5.27 0.10 12.25
CA VAL A 99 4.41 0.39 11.09
C VAL A 99 5.01 -0.21 9.82
N ALA A 100 4.16 -0.58 8.87
CA ALA A 100 4.56 -0.99 7.53
C ALA A 100 3.50 -0.59 6.51
N GLY A 101 3.91 -0.44 5.26
CA GLY A 101 2.95 -0.15 4.20
C GLY A 101 3.36 -0.81 2.91
N HIS A 102 2.41 -1.24 2.10
CA HIS A 102 2.65 -1.92 0.84
C HIS A 102 2.76 -0.91 -0.30
N SER A 103 3.90 -0.83 -0.98
CA SER A 103 4.12 0.13 -2.06
C SER A 103 3.69 1.55 -1.65
N LEU A 104 2.68 2.13 -2.29
CA LEU A 104 2.10 3.44 -1.92
C LEU A 104 1.92 3.61 -0.40
N GLY A 105 1.47 2.57 0.28
CA GLY A 105 1.22 2.57 1.73
C GLY A 105 2.47 2.80 2.58
N GLU A 106 3.68 2.59 2.06
CA GLU A 106 4.92 2.91 2.78
C GLU A 106 5.02 4.42 3.07
N ILE A 107 4.49 5.27 2.18
CA ILE A 107 4.45 6.72 2.40
C ILE A 107 3.47 7.06 3.54
N SER A 108 2.32 6.38 3.60
CA SER A 108 1.38 6.50 4.74
C SER A 108 2.03 6.02 6.05
N ALA A 109 2.76 4.90 6.00
CA ALA A 109 3.48 4.37 7.17
C ALA A 109 4.57 5.34 7.66
N CYS A 110 5.28 6.03 6.75
CA CYS A 110 6.22 7.08 7.11
C CYS A 110 5.54 8.25 7.84
N ALA A 111 4.37 8.70 7.35
CA ALA A 111 3.62 9.76 8.03
C ALA A 111 3.11 9.30 9.41
N ALA A 112 2.53 8.11 9.50
CA ALA A 112 2.07 7.53 10.76
C ALA A 112 3.20 7.32 11.77
N SER A 113 4.42 7.06 11.29
CA SER A 113 5.61 6.96 12.15
C SER A 113 6.15 8.29 12.65
N GLY A 114 5.61 9.42 12.17
CA GLY A 114 6.11 10.76 12.49
C GLY A 114 7.37 11.18 11.72
N ALA A 115 7.77 10.41 10.69
CA ALA A 115 8.94 10.74 9.88
C ALA A 115 8.75 12.04 9.07
N PHE A 116 7.54 12.33 8.65
CA PHE A 116 7.07 13.59 8.07
C PHE A 116 5.56 13.73 8.27
N SER A 117 5.00 14.88 7.96
CA SER A 117 3.57 15.14 8.16
C SER A 117 2.70 14.41 7.14
N TRP A 118 1.41 14.27 7.44
CA TRP A 118 0.44 13.73 6.48
C TRP A 118 0.26 14.63 5.26
N GLU A 119 0.38 15.95 5.43
CA GLU A 119 0.37 16.91 4.32
C GLU A 119 1.53 16.68 3.36
N GLU A 120 2.73 16.46 3.89
CA GLU A 120 3.91 16.11 3.10
C GLU A 120 3.72 14.76 2.38
N ALA A 121 3.10 13.78 3.03
CA ALA A 121 2.73 12.51 2.41
C ALA A 121 1.75 12.70 1.24
N LEU A 122 0.69 13.49 1.44
CA LEU A 122 -0.32 13.78 0.42
C LEU A 122 0.28 14.46 -0.81
N LEU A 123 1.13 15.47 -0.61
CA LEU A 123 1.83 16.17 -1.70
C LEU A 123 2.79 15.23 -2.44
N LEU A 124 3.53 14.38 -1.71
CA LEU A 124 4.45 13.41 -2.29
C LEU A 124 3.72 12.37 -3.15
N VAL A 125 2.59 11.84 -2.67
CA VAL A 125 1.86 10.81 -3.43
C VAL A 125 1.09 11.39 -4.61
N ARG A 126 0.64 12.64 -4.54
CA ARG A 126 0.09 13.37 -5.70
C ARG A 126 1.14 13.47 -6.81
N GLU A 127 2.35 13.88 -6.46
CA GLU A 127 3.44 13.96 -7.44
C GLU A 127 3.86 12.57 -7.94
N ARG A 128 3.91 11.56 -7.05
CA ARG A 128 4.19 10.18 -7.42
C ARG A 128 3.17 9.67 -8.45
N GLY A 129 1.88 9.87 -8.23
CA GLY A 129 0.82 9.46 -9.14
C GLY A 129 0.95 10.12 -10.52
N ARG A 130 1.18 11.44 -10.54
CA ARG A 130 1.39 12.22 -11.77
C ARG A 130 2.63 11.75 -12.55
N LEU A 131 3.75 11.52 -11.86
CA LEU A 131 4.99 11.05 -12.49
C LEU A 131 4.84 9.63 -13.06
N MET A 132 4.16 8.74 -12.35
CA MET A 132 3.91 7.38 -12.80
C MET A 132 2.95 7.34 -14.01
N ALA A 133 1.90 8.17 -14.01
CA ALA A 133 0.99 8.31 -15.15
C ALA A 133 1.76 8.81 -16.40
N ALA A 134 2.54 9.88 -16.28
CA ALA A 134 3.35 10.40 -17.38
C ALA A 134 4.41 9.40 -17.88
N ALA A 135 4.99 8.59 -16.98
CA ALA A 135 5.92 7.53 -17.39
C ALA A 135 5.21 6.42 -18.18
N ALA A 136 3.98 6.07 -17.82
CA ALA A 136 3.19 5.06 -18.52
C ALA A 136 2.80 5.49 -19.95
N GLU A 137 2.63 6.78 -20.21
CA GLU A 137 2.41 7.30 -21.57
C GLU A 137 3.61 7.08 -22.49
N THR A 138 4.83 7.22 -21.95
CA THR A 138 6.08 7.10 -22.73
C THR A 138 6.67 5.71 -22.71
N SER A 139 6.38 4.93 -21.68
CA SER A 139 6.88 3.57 -21.45
C SER A 139 5.70 2.70 -20.97
N PRO A 140 4.76 2.36 -21.88
CA PRO A 140 3.58 1.60 -21.51
C PRO A 140 3.94 0.21 -21.01
N GLY A 141 3.25 -0.25 -19.99
CA GLY A 141 3.48 -1.56 -19.39
C GLY A 141 2.24 -2.10 -18.70
N ARG A 142 2.36 -3.33 -18.21
CA ARG A 142 1.30 -4.03 -17.48
C ARG A 142 1.86 -4.76 -16.27
N MET A 143 0.96 -5.22 -15.41
CA MET A 143 1.30 -6.04 -14.25
C MET A 143 0.47 -7.32 -14.26
N LEU A 144 1.08 -8.43 -13.83
CA LEU A 144 0.47 -9.76 -13.77
C LEU A 144 0.57 -10.30 -12.34
N ALA A 145 -0.56 -10.62 -11.74
CA ALA A 145 -0.63 -11.33 -10.47
C ALA A 145 -0.66 -12.84 -10.71
N THR A 146 0.21 -13.58 -10.02
CA THR A 146 0.22 -15.05 -10.02
C THR A 146 0.05 -15.58 -8.61
N VAL A 147 -0.77 -16.61 -8.44
CA VAL A 147 -1.02 -17.29 -7.16
C VAL A 147 -0.92 -18.80 -7.36
N GLY A 148 -0.19 -19.46 -6.47
CA GLY A 148 -0.09 -20.91 -6.44
C GLY A 148 1.18 -21.49 -7.05
N LEU A 149 2.03 -20.66 -7.65
CA LEU A 149 3.39 -21.03 -8.06
C LEU A 149 4.38 -20.66 -6.96
N ASP A 150 5.51 -21.35 -6.91
CA ASP A 150 6.64 -20.97 -6.07
C ASP A 150 7.55 -19.92 -6.75
N GLU A 151 8.52 -19.39 -6.00
CA GLU A 151 9.42 -18.35 -6.50
C GLU A 151 10.29 -18.85 -7.67
N GLY A 152 10.77 -20.12 -7.64
CA GLY A 152 11.57 -20.71 -8.70
C GLY A 152 10.80 -20.76 -10.02
N GLN A 153 9.58 -21.29 -10.00
CA GLN A 153 8.69 -21.35 -11.16
C GLN A 153 8.42 -19.95 -11.74
N VAL A 154 8.15 -18.96 -10.88
CA VAL A 154 7.91 -17.58 -11.35
C VAL A 154 9.17 -16.95 -11.93
N GLN A 155 10.37 -17.23 -11.39
CA GLN A 155 11.63 -16.77 -11.96
C GLN A 155 11.93 -17.40 -13.33
N GLU A 156 11.63 -18.69 -13.52
CA GLU A 156 11.74 -19.36 -14.83
C GLU A 156 10.80 -18.73 -15.86
N ILE A 157 9.52 -18.52 -15.49
CA ILE A 157 8.54 -17.83 -16.33
C ILE A 157 9.04 -16.42 -16.69
N ARG A 158 9.52 -15.66 -15.72
CA ARG A 158 10.07 -14.32 -15.94
C ARG A 158 11.25 -14.34 -16.91
N ALA A 159 12.18 -15.28 -16.75
CA ALA A 159 13.35 -15.39 -17.63
C ALA A 159 12.95 -15.74 -19.05
N ALA A 160 12.07 -16.73 -19.23
CA ALA A 160 11.62 -17.18 -20.55
C ALA A 160 10.74 -16.14 -21.26
N ALA A 161 9.76 -15.55 -20.56
CA ALA A 161 8.88 -14.51 -21.12
C ALA A 161 9.65 -13.22 -21.43
N GLY A 162 10.72 -12.94 -20.69
CA GLY A 162 11.58 -11.77 -20.84
C GLY A 162 12.63 -11.87 -21.95
N SER A 163 12.76 -12.99 -22.64
CA SER A 163 13.76 -13.17 -23.70
C SER A 163 13.59 -12.24 -24.91
N GLN A 164 12.39 -11.69 -25.11
CA GLN A 164 12.02 -10.75 -26.18
C GLN A 164 11.30 -9.50 -25.64
N GLY A 165 11.72 -8.97 -24.50
CA GLY A 165 11.12 -7.78 -23.87
C GLY A 165 11.24 -7.78 -22.36
N GLY A 166 11.18 -6.60 -21.76
CA GLY A 166 11.43 -6.43 -20.32
C GLY A 166 10.29 -6.94 -19.45
N ILE A 167 10.62 -7.79 -18.46
CA ILE A 167 9.71 -8.22 -17.40
C ILE A 167 10.48 -8.37 -16.08
N TRP A 168 9.91 -7.89 -14.99
CA TRP A 168 10.56 -7.82 -13.68
C TRP A 168 9.63 -8.29 -12.57
N MET A 169 10.22 -8.73 -11.48
CA MET A 169 9.49 -9.01 -10.24
C MET A 169 9.15 -7.68 -9.58
N ALA A 170 7.86 -7.36 -9.49
CA ALA A 170 7.38 -6.15 -8.84
C ALA A 170 7.09 -6.36 -7.35
N ASN A 171 6.39 -7.46 -6.99
CA ASN A 171 6.06 -7.74 -5.60
C ASN A 171 6.23 -9.23 -5.29
N LEU A 172 6.79 -9.52 -4.13
CA LEU A 172 6.80 -10.83 -3.48
C LEU A 172 5.87 -10.75 -2.28
N ASN A 173 4.58 -11.01 -2.50
CA ASN A 173 3.55 -10.81 -1.48
C ASN A 173 3.51 -11.94 -0.46
N SER A 174 3.78 -13.17 -0.89
CA SER A 174 3.88 -14.36 -0.04
C SER A 174 4.68 -15.44 -0.76
N PRO A 175 4.99 -16.59 -0.12
CA PRO A 175 5.71 -17.68 -0.76
C PRO A 175 5.07 -18.23 -2.05
N ASN A 176 3.79 -17.92 -2.29
CA ASN A 176 3.04 -18.38 -3.46
C ASN A 176 2.18 -17.30 -4.12
N GLN A 177 2.49 -16.02 -3.90
CA GLN A 177 1.79 -14.89 -4.54
C GLN A 177 2.80 -13.83 -4.98
N PHE A 178 2.91 -13.65 -6.29
CA PHE A 178 3.88 -12.75 -6.92
C PHE A 178 3.21 -11.83 -7.91
N ILE A 179 3.78 -10.65 -8.09
CA ILE A 179 3.39 -9.71 -9.14
C ILE A 179 4.58 -9.50 -10.06
N LEU A 180 4.38 -9.76 -11.33
CA LEU A 180 5.30 -9.40 -12.40
C LEU A 180 4.88 -8.06 -13.01
N SER A 181 5.85 -7.30 -13.50
CA SER A 181 5.67 -5.98 -14.10
C SER A 181 6.53 -5.89 -15.34
N GLY A 182 6.01 -5.39 -16.46
CA GLY A 182 6.79 -5.35 -17.68
C GLY A 182 6.05 -4.85 -18.91
N GLU A 183 6.68 -5.02 -20.07
CA GLU A 183 6.10 -4.71 -21.36
C GLU A 183 4.89 -5.60 -21.65
N ALA A 184 3.87 -5.05 -22.30
CA ALA A 184 2.60 -5.75 -22.51
C ALA A 184 2.77 -7.14 -23.17
N ALA A 185 3.62 -7.25 -24.19
CA ALA A 185 3.87 -8.53 -24.89
C ALA A 185 4.59 -9.56 -23.98
N ALA A 186 5.52 -9.12 -23.12
CA ALA A 186 6.19 -10.00 -22.16
C ALA A 186 5.23 -10.47 -21.06
N ILE A 187 4.35 -9.60 -20.61
CA ILE A 187 3.29 -9.93 -19.64
C ILE A 187 2.31 -10.94 -20.22
N SER A 188 1.88 -10.78 -21.49
CA SER A 188 0.98 -11.76 -22.12
C SER A 188 1.64 -13.15 -22.24
N ARG A 189 2.93 -13.23 -22.62
CA ARG A 189 3.67 -14.51 -22.61
C ARG A 189 3.76 -15.12 -21.21
N ALA A 190 4.05 -14.29 -20.20
CA ALA A 190 4.11 -14.74 -18.81
C ALA A 190 2.77 -15.27 -18.30
N GLU A 191 1.66 -14.64 -18.69
CA GLU A 191 0.30 -15.09 -18.37
C GLU A 191 0.02 -16.50 -18.91
N GLU A 192 0.31 -16.73 -20.21
CA GLU A 192 0.16 -18.05 -20.81
C GLU A 192 1.04 -19.12 -20.13
N MET A 193 2.31 -18.77 -19.85
CA MET A 193 3.24 -19.69 -19.18
C MET A 193 2.82 -20.01 -17.76
N ALA A 194 2.36 -19.02 -16.99
CA ALA A 194 1.88 -19.23 -15.63
C ALA A 194 0.63 -20.13 -15.57
N ASN A 195 -0.29 -19.96 -16.54
CA ASN A 195 -1.44 -20.85 -16.68
C ASN A 195 -1.01 -22.29 -17.01
N ARG A 196 -0.08 -22.49 -17.96
CA ARG A 196 0.48 -23.81 -18.31
C ARG A 196 1.24 -24.47 -17.16
N ALA A 197 1.90 -23.67 -16.32
CA ALA A 197 2.63 -24.14 -15.15
C ALA A 197 1.69 -24.55 -13.97
N GLY A 198 0.38 -24.42 -14.13
CA GLY A 198 -0.59 -24.83 -13.12
C GLY A 198 -0.81 -23.79 -12.00
N ALA A 199 -0.58 -22.51 -12.27
CA ALA A 199 -0.95 -21.46 -11.33
C ALA A 199 -2.44 -21.55 -10.94
N ARG A 200 -2.73 -21.46 -9.65
CA ARG A 200 -4.12 -21.49 -9.16
C ARG A 200 -4.94 -20.30 -9.65
N ARG A 201 -4.29 -19.16 -9.82
CA ARG A 201 -4.89 -17.92 -10.34
C ARG A 201 -3.83 -17.08 -11.05
N VAL A 202 -4.20 -16.59 -12.21
CA VAL A 202 -3.42 -15.63 -13.00
C VAL A 202 -4.35 -14.47 -13.36
N THR A 203 -3.91 -13.23 -13.16
CA THR A 203 -4.75 -12.05 -13.42
C THR A 203 -3.88 -10.90 -13.89
N VAL A 204 -4.12 -10.39 -15.08
CA VAL A 204 -3.57 -9.11 -15.52
C VAL A 204 -4.29 -8.00 -14.74
N LEU A 205 -3.52 -7.16 -14.07
CA LEU A 205 -4.09 -6.08 -13.25
C LEU A 205 -4.60 -4.93 -14.13
N GLU A 206 -5.71 -4.33 -13.73
CA GLU A 206 -6.30 -3.14 -14.38
C GLU A 206 -5.51 -1.85 -14.06
N ILE A 207 -4.19 -1.94 -14.05
CA ILE A 207 -3.28 -0.83 -13.82
C ILE A 207 -2.44 -0.68 -15.08
N PRO A 208 -2.63 0.39 -15.88
CA PRO A 208 -1.99 0.53 -17.19
C PRO A 208 -0.55 1.03 -17.09
N LEU A 209 0.23 0.47 -16.19
CA LEU A 209 1.64 0.81 -15.98
C LEU A 209 2.42 -0.36 -15.38
N ALA A 210 3.75 -0.29 -15.45
CA ALA A 210 4.67 -1.29 -14.94
C ALA A 210 5.40 -0.78 -13.68
N ALA A 211 4.69 -0.69 -12.54
CA ALA A 211 5.29 -0.27 -11.28
C ALA A 211 6.43 -1.22 -10.85
N HIS A 212 7.39 -0.69 -10.09
CA HIS A 212 8.53 -1.43 -9.55
C HIS A 212 9.39 -2.11 -10.65
N SER A 213 9.57 -1.40 -11.76
CA SER A 213 10.36 -1.85 -12.91
C SER A 213 11.20 -0.71 -13.50
N PRO A 214 12.21 -1.01 -14.33
CA PRO A 214 12.97 0.02 -15.06
C PRO A 214 12.13 0.91 -15.98
N LEU A 215 10.92 0.49 -16.37
CA LEU A 215 9.98 1.34 -17.12
C LEU A 215 9.55 2.59 -16.35
N MET A 216 9.71 2.59 -15.02
CA MET A 216 9.48 3.76 -14.15
C MET A 216 10.73 4.61 -13.91
N ALA A 217 11.85 4.40 -14.61
CA ALA A 217 13.14 5.06 -14.31
C ALA A 217 13.04 6.59 -14.32
N ARG A 218 12.35 7.19 -15.29
CA ARG A 218 12.17 8.65 -15.36
C ARG A 218 11.36 9.19 -14.19
N ALA A 219 10.26 8.50 -13.85
CA ALA A 219 9.44 8.84 -12.69
C ALA A 219 10.22 8.68 -11.38
N ALA A 220 11.04 7.62 -11.28
CA ALA A 220 11.86 7.35 -10.11
C ALA A 220 12.90 8.44 -9.85
N LEU A 221 13.60 8.91 -10.89
CA LEU A 221 14.56 10.00 -10.76
C LEU A 221 13.89 11.29 -10.28
N ALA A 222 12.75 11.66 -10.86
CA ALA A 222 12.01 12.85 -10.47
C ALA A 222 11.45 12.74 -9.04
N LEU A 223 10.93 11.58 -8.66
CA LEU A 223 10.43 11.33 -7.30
C LEU A 223 11.58 11.34 -6.27
N ALA A 224 12.74 10.75 -6.60
CA ALA A 224 13.91 10.77 -5.74
C ALA A 224 14.37 12.20 -5.42
N GLU A 225 14.25 13.12 -6.39
CA GLU A 225 14.53 14.55 -6.17
C GLU A 225 13.55 15.17 -5.16
N LYS A 226 12.25 14.86 -5.27
CA LYS A 226 11.25 15.31 -4.29
C LYS A 226 11.54 14.76 -2.90
N VAL A 227 11.87 13.47 -2.80
CA VAL A 227 12.25 12.82 -1.53
C VAL A 227 13.51 13.44 -0.93
N ARG A 228 14.46 13.89 -1.75
CA ARG A 228 15.67 14.59 -1.27
C ARG A 228 15.32 15.88 -0.54
N GLN A 229 14.32 16.62 -1.04
CA GLN A 229 13.86 17.89 -0.48
C GLN A 229 12.93 17.73 0.73
N LEU A 230 12.38 16.54 0.95
CA LEU A 230 11.44 16.28 2.04
C LEU A 230 12.16 16.36 3.40
N PRO A 231 11.59 17.02 4.42
CA PRO A 231 12.19 17.16 5.75
C PRO A 231 11.99 15.87 6.59
N ILE A 232 12.60 14.77 6.16
CA ILE A 232 12.48 13.46 6.83
C ILE A 232 13.21 13.50 8.16
N ARG A 233 12.49 13.15 9.22
CA ARG A 233 12.98 12.98 10.61
C ARG A 233 13.18 11.49 10.92
N PRO A 234 13.92 11.15 11.97
CA PRO A 234 13.90 9.79 12.50
C PRO A 234 12.46 9.41 12.87
N PRO A 235 11.98 8.20 12.49
CA PRO A 235 10.64 7.77 12.83
C PRO A 235 10.51 7.56 14.34
N GLN A 236 9.39 8.01 14.91
CA GLN A 236 9.06 7.78 16.32
C GLN A 236 8.61 6.33 16.54
N ILE A 237 7.90 5.75 15.57
CA ILE A 237 7.54 4.34 15.52
C ILE A 237 8.41 3.68 14.44
N PRO A 238 9.11 2.58 14.75
CA PRO A 238 9.92 1.87 13.76
C PRO A 238 9.12 1.48 12.53
N LEU A 239 9.73 1.55 11.33
CA LEU A 239 9.10 1.23 10.06
C LEU A 239 9.80 0.03 9.41
N VAL A 240 9.03 -0.94 8.89
CA VAL A 240 9.57 -2.02 8.07
C VAL A 240 9.64 -1.59 6.60
N ALA A 241 10.86 -1.63 6.04
CA ALA A 241 11.12 -1.25 4.66
C ALA A 241 10.47 -2.20 3.65
N ASN A 242 9.86 -1.63 2.61
CA ASN A 242 9.25 -2.37 1.50
C ASN A 242 10.25 -3.23 0.73
N SER A 243 11.42 -2.67 0.43
CA SER A 243 12.38 -3.31 -0.47
C SER A 243 13.19 -4.43 0.19
N SER A 244 13.28 -4.46 1.53
CA SER A 244 14.17 -5.37 2.24
C SER A 244 13.55 -6.13 3.41
N GLY A 245 12.44 -5.64 3.98
CA GLY A 245 11.90 -6.15 5.24
C GLY A 245 12.76 -5.82 6.47
N LEU A 246 13.70 -4.87 6.34
CA LEU A 246 14.51 -4.39 7.48
C LEU A 246 13.76 -3.32 8.26
N VAL A 247 13.97 -3.28 9.57
CA VAL A 247 13.42 -2.25 10.44
C VAL A 247 14.25 -0.98 10.35
N LEU A 248 13.66 0.10 9.87
CA LEU A 248 14.27 1.42 9.72
C LEU A 248 13.99 2.28 10.94
N ARG A 249 15.04 2.94 11.47
CA ARG A 249 14.98 3.80 12.66
C ARG A 249 15.65 5.17 12.45
N SER A 250 16.12 5.47 11.25
CA SER A 250 16.81 6.73 10.96
C SER A 250 16.26 7.45 9.73
N ALA A 251 16.32 8.77 9.74
CA ALA A 251 15.95 9.59 8.59
C ALA A 251 16.76 9.23 7.32
N ARG A 252 18.05 8.89 7.47
CA ARG A 252 18.92 8.48 6.37
C ARG A 252 18.45 7.21 5.68
N SER A 253 18.12 6.17 6.47
CA SER A 253 17.66 4.90 5.94
C SER A 253 16.28 5.03 5.27
N LEU A 254 15.35 5.80 5.87
CA LEU A 254 14.05 6.12 5.26
C LEU A 254 14.21 6.87 3.93
N ARG A 255 15.07 7.89 3.88
CA ARG A 255 15.32 8.63 2.64
C ARG A 255 15.86 7.73 1.54
N SER A 256 16.81 6.85 1.86
CA SER A 256 17.37 5.88 0.89
C SER A 256 16.32 4.89 0.40
N GLU A 257 15.40 4.44 1.28
CA GLU A 257 14.30 3.56 0.92
C GLU A 257 13.35 4.25 -0.06
N LEU A 258 12.86 5.44 0.29
CA LEU A 258 11.92 6.20 -0.53
C LEU A 258 12.52 6.66 -1.87
N GLN A 259 13.83 6.94 -1.96
CA GLN A 259 14.48 7.28 -3.23
C GLN A 259 14.48 6.11 -4.22
N GLY A 260 14.51 4.87 -3.74
CA GLY A 260 14.43 3.66 -4.59
C GLY A 260 13.02 3.13 -4.83
N HIS A 261 12.02 3.78 -4.28
CA HIS A 261 10.65 3.29 -4.10
C HIS A 261 9.96 2.79 -5.37
N LEU A 262 10.16 3.43 -6.53
CA LEU A 262 9.49 3.05 -7.80
C LEU A 262 10.23 1.96 -8.58
N LEU A 263 11.48 1.66 -8.26
CA LEU A 263 12.30 0.70 -9.00
C LEU A 263 12.50 -0.62 -8.25
N ARG A 264 12.54 -0.58 -6.92
CA ARG A 264 12.78 -1.77 -6.11
C ARG A 264 11.50 -2.57 -5.94
N PRO A 265 11.59 -3.91 -5.98
CA PRO A 265 10.43 -4.77 -5.72
C PRO A 265 9.95 -4.64 -4.27
N VAL A 266 8.64 -4.77 -4.08
CA VAL A 266 8.04 -4.88 -2.75
C VAL A 266 8.25 -6.29 -2.20
N GLN A 267 8.99 -6.42 -1.10
CA GLN A 267 9.31 -7.67 -0.41
C GLN A 267 8.34 -7.94 0.74
N TRP A 268 7.02 -7.99 0.45
CA TRP A 268 6.02 -8.09 1.50
C TRP A 268 6.13 -9.36 2.35
N ALA A 269 6.53 -10.48 1.75
CA ALA A 269 6.84 -11.70 2.49
C ALA A 269 7.92 -11.48 3.56
N ARG A 270 8.95 -10.66 3.25
CA ARG A 270 9.99 -10.28 4.23
C ARG A 270 9.45 -9.31 5.30
N THR A 271 8.52 -8.44 4.93
CA THR A 271 7.81 -7.58 5.89
C THR A 271 7.06 -8.43 6.90
N MET A 272 6.25 -9.40 6.48
CA MET A 272 5.54 -10.31 7.38
C MET A 272 6.52 -11.11 8.27
N ALA A 273 7.63 -11.59 7.72
CA ALA A 273 8.67 -12.26 8.51
C ALA A 273 9.33 -11.33 9.55
N ALA A 274 9.46 -10.03 9.25
CA ALA A 274 9.94 -9.03 10.21
C ALA A 274 8.93 -8.82 11.34
N LEU A 275 7.63 -8.71 11.03
CA LEU A 275 6.56 -8.60 12.03
C LEU A 275 6.53 -9.81 12.97
N GLN A 276 6.72 -11.03 12.44
CA GLN A 276 6.82 -12.25 13.25
C GLN A 276 8.04 -12.22 14.19
N ARG A 277 9.21 -11.79 13.70
CA ARG A 277 10.42 -11.63 14.56
C ARG A 277 10.21 -10.61 15.68
N LEU A 278 9.43 -9.56 15.42
CA LEU A 278 9.01 -8.57 16.42
C LEU A 278 7.89 -9.09 17.35
N ARG A 279 7.46 -10.34 17.18
CA ARG A 279 6.38 -10.97 17.95
C ARG A 279 5.08 -10.18 17.93
N VAL A 280 4.76 -9.57 16.78
CA VAL A 280 3.49 -8.86 16.60
C VAL A 280 2.33 -9.81 16.88
N GLY A 281 1.47 -9.45 17.83
CA GLY A 281 0.28 -10.19 18.22
C GLY A 281 -0.99 -9.67 17.55
N THR A 282 -1.02 -8.39 17.21
CA THR A 282 -2.15 -7.76 16.51
C THR A 282 -1.69 -6.93 15.32
N VAL A 283 -2.39 -7.08 14.21
CA VAL A 283 -2.22 -6.29 12.98
C VAL A 283 -3.50 -5.51 12.72
N VAL A 284 -3.39 -4.21 12.48
CA VAL A 284 -4.50 -3.36 12.05
C VAL A 284 -4.16 -2.72 10.70
N GLU A 285 -4.94 -3.01 9.67
CA GLU A 285 -4.83 -2.37 8.36
C GLU A 285 -5.64 -1.08 8.34
N LEU A 286 -4.96 0.06 8.24
CA LEU A 286 -5.55 1.40 8.25
C LEU A 286 -5.60 1.98 6.84
N GLY A 287 -6.77 1.87 6.21
CA GLY A 287 -7.05 2.30 4.87
C GLY A 287 -8.18 1.48 4.25
N PRO A 288 -8.47 1.67 2.95
CA PRO A 288 -9.54 0.92 2.30
C PRO A 288 -9.15 -0.55 2.12
N GLY A 289 -10.13 -1.44 2.25
CA GLY A 289 -9.97 -2.87 1.99
C GLY A 289 -9.38 -3.68 3.15
N ARG A 290 -8.94 -4.93 2.82
CA ARG A 290 -8.49 -5.94 3.82
C ARG A 290 -7.34 -6.80 3.29
N VAL A 291 -6.58 -6.32 2.36
CA VAL A 291 -5.58 -7.14 1.63
C VAL A 291 -4.42 -7.52 2.54
N LEU A 292 -3.87 -6.56 3.28
CA LEU A 292 -2.70 -6.78 4.14
C LEU A 292 -3.08 -7.57 5.39
N ALA A 293 -4.23 -7.28 5.99
CA ALA A 293 -4.78 -8.06 7.11
C ALA A 293 -5.04 -9.52 6.69
N SER A 294 -5.56 -9.75 5.48
CA SER A 294 -5.76 -11.10 4.95
C SER A 294 -4.45 -11.85 4.69
N LEU A 295 -3.43 -11.16 4.19
CA LEU A 295 -2.08 -11.74 4.02
C LEU A 295 -1.46 -12.09 5.37
N ALA A 296 -1.60 -11.22 6.37
CA ALA A 296 -1.11 -11.47 7.73
C ALA A 296 -1.85 -12.66 8.36
N ALA A 297 -3.18 -12.72 8.31
CA ALA A 297 -3.97 -13.84 8.83
C ALA A 297 -3.54 -15.19 8.23
N LYS A 298 -3.21 -15.19 6.92
CA LYS A 298 -2.81 -16.41 6.21
C LYS A 298 -1.37 -16.84 6.50
N HIS A 299 -0.46 -15.90 6.71
CA HIS A 299 0.98 -16.18 6.74
C HIS A 299 1.65 -15.91 8.09
N MET A 300 0.91 -15.42 9.09
CA MET A 300 1.38 -15.18 10.46
C MET A 300 0.47 -15.94 11.45
N PRO A 301 0.72 -17.22 11.73
CA PRO A 301 -0.12 -18.01 12.63
C PRO A 301 -0.26 -17.36 14.01
N GLY A 302 -1.50 -17.31 14.53
CA GLY A 302 -1.81 -16.78 15.86
C GLY A 302 -1.90 -15.25 15.95
N VAL A 303 -1.70 -14.50 14.85
CA VAL A 303 -1.88 -13.05 14.84
C VAL A 303 -3.37 -12.69 14.75
N SER A 304 -3.81 -11.73 15.56
CA SER A 304 -5.13 -11.10 15.41
C SER A 304 -5.06 -10.06 14.29
N THR A 305 -6.02 -10.06 13.39
CA THR A 305 -6.02 -9.15 12.23
C THR A 305 -7.33 -8.39 12.12
N TRP A 306 -7.22 -7.08 11.94
CA TRP A 306 -8.34 -6.17 11.78
C TRP A 306 -8.09 -5.26 10.57
N ASN A 307 -9.13 -4.81 9.93
CA ASN A 307 -9.07 -3.65 9.05
C ASN A 307 -9.86 -2.47 9.65
N ALA A 308 -9.74 -1.30 9.04
CA ALA A 308 -10.39 -0.09 9.52
C ALA A 308 -11.92 -0.23 9.59
N ASP A 309 -12.55 -0.83 8.58
CA ASP A 309 -14.00 -0.98 8.53
C ASP A 309 -14.50 -1.89 9.67
N GLU A 310 -13.86 -3.05 9.90
CA GLU A 310 -14.22 -4.00 10.97
C GLU A 310 -13.96 -3.45 12.37
N LEU A 311 -12.88 -2.69 12.53
CA LEU A 311 -12.43 -2.22 13.84
C LEU A 311 -13.13 -0.93 14.27
N LEU A 312 -13.41 -0.03 13.32
CA LEU A 312 -13.86 1.33 13.58
C LEU A 312 -15.34 1.56 13.25
N VAL A 313 -15.84 0.87 12.21
CA VAL A 313 -17.24 0.98 11.79
C VAL A 313 -18.00 -0.18 12.40
N GLU A 314 -18.96 0.08 13.28
CA GLU A 314 -19.83 -0.97 13.82
C GLU A 314 -20.63 -1.58 12.66
N PRO A 315 -20.78 -2.93 12.59
CA PRO A 315 -21.69 -3.52 11.65
C PRO A 315 -23.10 -2.96 11.95
N GLU A 316 -23.75 -2.40 10.94
CA GLU A 316 -25.16 -2.07 11.06
C GLU A 316 -25.88 -3.37 11.48
N LEU A 317 -26.48 -3.37 12.67
CA LEU A 317 -27.36 -4.44 13.11
C LEU A 317 -28.56 -4.41 12.15
N GLY A 318 -28.49 -5.26 11.08
CA GLY A 318 -29.57 -5.47 10.15
C GLY A 318 -30.76 -6.19 10.77
#